data_fbbdd97813507d025719ed041164b4ba
#
_entry.id   fbbdd97813507d025719ed041164b4ba
#
_cell.length_a   1.000
_cell.length_b   1.000
_cell.length_c   1.000
_cell.angle_alpha   90.00
_cell.angle_beta   90.00
_cell.angle_gamma   90.00
#
_symmetry.space_group_name_H-M   'P 1'
#
loop_
_entity.id
_entity.type
_entity.pdbx_description
1 polymer ?
#
loop_
_entity_poly.entity_id
_entity_poly.type
_entity_poly.pdbx_seq_one_letter_code
_entity_poly.pdbx_strand_id
1 'polypeptide(L)'
;MNRFQTLYGVALTKKKKREIVLVLMALEAIFAFSYLGYIEFSMISSTTLHILVIVAAMIFGIEGSVPVMCVFALTSIWLASFATATLDLLYSPIVSGVPIRSLMFVVARILFAMVASLIFGIYFRKPRKHIYIGIALLAMLNTFLYGAIMFVPYALFFPTIYHELLLNWSALPVFCDWLSYVLAAAACCFVHYFLSKQKVRNYLSYLCENCEVEESKDYKRVFRYAKFGALIIGILCIMYLRKRILVELMSQGVAVTGTLDLNIANFLVQLLCALVCLFEIVSVIVRWINEYYMMQQIKMDEKINEQSVKISIDPLTGVFSRFAYNDVMESYDNQAPEDFVAFLIDINGLKVVNDTLGHEAGDELICGAADCIMKAVGNKGRTFRIGGDEFVVFGTMKKEQAEETLLEMNRIIASWSGEKVKSLSVSAGYALASEFTGYSIEDLTKEADKAMYEQKKEFYRRNKK
;
A
#
# COMPACT_ATOMS: atom_id res chain seq x y z
N MET A 1 -8.66 -21.38 -2.10
CA MET A 1 -9.02 -20.06 -1.58
C MET A 1 -8.35 -19.82 -0.24
N ASN A 2 -7.60 -18.72 -0.04
CA ASN A 2 -6.85 -18.45 1.19
C ASN A 2 -7.85 -18.22 2.34
N ARG A 3 -7.57 -18.72 3.56
CA ARG A 3 -8.40 -18.53 4.76
C ARG A 3 -8.69 -17.05 5.05
N PHE A 4 -7.68 -16.23 4.91
CA PHE A 4 -7.82 -14.78 5.12
C PHE A 4 -8.82 -14.17 4.14
N GLN A 5 -8.80 -14.59 2.88
CA GLN A 5 -9.75 -14.13 1.86
C GLN A 5 -11.18 -14.55 2.18
N THR A 6 -11.38 -15.78 2.68
CA THR A 6 -12.73 -16.25 3.04
C THR A 6 -13.30 -15.57 4.28
N LEU A 7 -12.44 -15.19 5.25
CA LEU A 7 -12.89 -14.58 6.50
C LEU A 7 -13.08 -13.07 6.39
N TYR A 8 -12.21 -12.39 5.65
CA TYR A 8 -12.13 -10.92 5.66
C TYR A 8 -12.37 -10.28 4.29
N GLY A 9 -12.59 -11.08 3.24
CA GLY A 9 -12.88 -10.59 1.89
C GLY A 9 -11.68 -9.93 1.18
N VAL A 10 -10.46 -10.07 1.73
CA VAL A 10 -9.23 -9.46 1.20
C VAL A 10 -8.25 -10.54 0.79
N ALA A 11 -7.76 -10.50 -0.46
CA ALA A 11 -6.71 -11.40 -0.93
C ALA A 11 -5.33 -10.82 -0.60
N LEU A 12 -4.69 -11.35 0.44
CA LEU A 12 -3.31 -10.98 0.76
C LEU A 12 -2.34 -11.53 -0.28
N THR A 13 -1.43 -10.69 -0.78
CA THR A 13 -0.31 -11.13 -1.59
C THR A 13 0.63 -12.03 -0.79
N LYS A 14 1.39 -12.91 -1.48
CA LYS A 14 2.40 -13.76 -0.82
C LYS A 14 3.43 -12.93 -0.04
N LYS A 15 3.79 -11.74 -0.53
CA LYS A 15 4.71 -10.80 0.13
C LYS A 15 4.12 -10.31 1.45
N LYS A 16 2.91 -9.75 1.45
CA LYS A 16 2.24 -9.24 2.65
C LYS A 16 1.97 -10.31 3.70
N LYS A 17 1.59 -11.51 3.26
CA LYS A 17 1.44 -12.65 4.16
C LYS A 17 2.74 -12.98 4.88
N ARG A 18 3.89 -13.03 4.16
CA ARG A 18 5.20 -13.28 4.78
C ARG A 18 5.57 -12.17 5.77
N GLU A 19 5.31 -10.90 5.45
CA GLU A 19 5.59 -9.77 6.33
C GLU A 19 4.82 -9.88 7.65
N ILE A 20 3.53 -10.22 7.61
CA ILE A 20 2.72 -10.41 8.82
C ILE A 20 3.23 -11.61 9.64
N VAL A 21 3.56 -12.72 8.99
CA VAL A 21 4.11 -13.90 9.69
C VAL A 21 5.46 -13.56 10.34
N LEU A 22 6.33 -12.78 9.68
CA LEU A 22 7.59 -12.30 10.26
C LEU A 22 7.36 -11.42 11.49
N VAL A 23 6.35 -10.55 11.46
CA VAL A 23 5.96 -9.74 12.64
C VAL A 23 5.50 -10.64 13.80
N LEU A 24 4.68 -11.67 13.52
CA LEU A 24 4.25 -12.61 14.55
C LEU A 24 5.42 -13.41 15.12
N MET A 25 6.36 -13.85 14.29
CA MET A 25 7.60 -14.51 14.73
C MET A 25 8.46 -13.60 15.60
N ALA A 26 8.59 -12.32 15.24
CA ALA A 26 9.33 -11.34 16.01
C ALA A 26 8.65 -11.05 17.37
N LEU A 27 7.33 -10.92 17.39
CA LEU A 27 6.56 -10.79 18.64
C LEU A 27 6.73 -12.02 19.53
N GLU A 28 6.70 -13.23 18.95
CA GLU A 28 6.93 -14.48 19.68
C GLU A 28 8.31 -14.48 20.36
N ALA A 29 9.35 -14.07 19.63
CA ALA A 29 10.71 -13.99 20.18
C ALA A 29 10.82 -12.93 21.30
N ILE A 30 10.18 -11.75 21.13
CA ILE A 30 10.15 -10.71 22.17
C ILE A 30 9.45 -11.23 23.43
N PHE A 31 8.30 -11.87 23.27
CA PHE A 31 7.54 -12.39 24.40
C PHE A 31 8.28 -13.52 25.11
N ALA A 32 8.94 -14.42 24.35
CA ALA A 32 9.75 -15.49 24.91
C ALA A 32 10.87 -15.00 25.83
N PHE A 33 11.45 -13.84 25.52
CA PHE A 33 12.51 -13.23 26.34
C PHE A 33 12.01 -12.19 27.34
N SER A 34 10.70 -12.09 27.54
CA SER A 34 10.07 -11.18 28.49
C SER A 34 9.26 -11.96 29.54
N TYR A 35 8.98 -11.30 30.66
CA TYR A 35 8.05 -11.83 31.68
C TYR A 35 6.62 -12.08 31.14
N LEU A 36 6.27 -11.56 29.98
CA LEU A 36 4.97 -11.80 29.35
C LEU A 36 4.86 -13.21 28.76
N GLY A 37 5.97 -13.81 28.36
CA GLY A 37 5.98 -15.15 27.76
C GLY A 37 5.96 -16.28 28.78
N TYR A 38 6.57 -16.07 29.95
CA TYR A 38 6.65 -17.05 31.02
C TYR A 38 6.21 -16.40 32.32
N ILE A 39 5.11 -16.88 32.87
CA ILE A 39 4.62 -16.48 34.20
C ILE A 39 5.07 -17.56 35.19
N GLU A 40 6.04 -17.21 36.02
CA GLU A 40 6.56 -18.14 37.01
C GLU A 40 5.63 -18.23 38.20
N PHE A 41 5.12 -19.43 38.49
CA PHE A 41 4.36 -19.76 39.68
C PHE A 41 5.07 -20.90 40.42
N SER A 42 5.91 -20.55 41.38
CA SER A 42 6.62 -21.47 42.27
C SER A 42 7.47 -22.53 41.51
N MET A 43 6.96 -23.70 41.23
CA MET A 43 7.72 -24.80 40.59
C MET A 43 7.40 -25.00 39.09
N ILE A 44 6.38 -24.33 38.56
CA ILE A 44 5.92 -24.52 37.19
C ILE A 44 5.80 -23.15 36.54
N SER A 45 6.43 -22.96 35.38
CA SER A 45 6.21 -21.78 34.53
C SER A 45 5.05 -22.03 33.58
N SER A 46 4.01 -21.20 33.66
CA SER A 46 2.96 -21.19 32.64
C SER A 46 3.40 -20.34 31.47
N THR A 47 3.28 -20.87 30.26
CA THR A 47 3.68 -20.12 29.03
C THR A 47 2.47 -19.57 28.30
N THR A 48 2.50 -18.28 27.98
CA THR A 48 1.51 -17.61 27.13
C THR A 48 1.89 -17.64 25.64
N LEU A 49 3.06 -18.14 25.30
CA LEU A 49 3.62 -18.13 23.95
C LEU A 49 2.77 -18.89 22.93
N HIS A 50 2.13 -20.00 23.35
CA HIS A 50 1.22 -20.74 22.48
C HIS A 50 0.03 -19.90 21.96
N ILE A 51 -0.30 -18.76 22.61
CA ILE A 51 -1.41 -17.88 22.20
C ILE A 51 -1.13 -17.27 20.83
N LEU A 52 0.09 -16.77 20.58
CA LEU A 52 0.46 -16.22 19.27
C LEU A 52 0.41 -17.29 18.16
N VAL A 53 0.78 -18.52 18.50
CA VAL A 53 0.66 -19.67 17.57
C VAL A 53 -0.80 -19.96 17.25
N ILE A 54 -1.70 -19.91 18.23
CA ILE A 54 -3.15 -20.10 18.05
C ILE A 54 -3.71 -18.97 17.15
N VAL A 55 -3.33 -17.72 17.39
CA VAL A 55 -3.70 -16.57 16.55
C VAL A 55 -3.21 -16.76 15.11
N ALA A 56 -1.95 -17.15 14.94
CA ALA A 56 -1.37 -17.43 13.62
C ALA A 56 -2.10 -18.60 12.90
N ALA A 57 -2.46 -19.66 13.66
CA ALA A 57 -3.24 -20.78 13.16
C ALA A 57 -4.64 -20.35 12.71
N MET A 58 -5.29 -19.49 13.47
CA MET A 58 -6.60 -18.93 13.13
C MET A 58 -6.56 -18.15 11.82
N ILE A 59 -5.56 -17.27 11.63
CA ILE A 59 -5.50 -16.36 10.49
C ILE A 59 -4.95 -17.05 9.24
N PHE A 60 -3.80 -17.70 9.34
CA PHE A 60 -3.02 -18.19 8.19
C PHE A 60 -2.96 -19.71 8.08
N GLY A 61 -3.47 -20.44 9.08
CA GLY A 61 -3.34 -21.90 9.12
C GLY A 61 -1.87 -22.34 9.32
N ILE A 62 -1.50 -23.46 8.69
CA ILE A 62 -0.18 -24.09 8.84
C ILE A 62 0.95 -23.14 8.41
N GLU A 63 0.74 -22.35 7.36
CA GLU A 63 1.75 -21.43 6.85
C GLU A 63 2.09 -20.28 7.80
N GLY A 64 1.22 -20.00 8.78
CA GLY A 64 1.49 -19.01 9.83
C GLY A 64 1.91 -19.65 11.14
N SER A 65 1.19 -20.69 11.59
CA SER A 65 1.38 -21.28 12.92
C SER A 65 2.71 -22.05 13.06
N VAL A 66 3.13 -22.76 12.00
CA VAL A 66 4.36 -23.56 12.07
C VAL A 66 5.60 -22.67 12.19
N PRO A 67 5.81 -21.61 11.38
CA PRO A 67 6.95 -20.71 11.58
C PRO A 67 6.98 -20.06 12.96
N VAL A 68 5.84 -19.58 13.48
CA VAL A 68 5.76 -18.98 14.82
C VAL A 68 6.09 -20.02 15.90
N MET A 69 5.58 -21.25 15.77
CA MET A 69 5.91 -22.34 16.68
C MET A 69 7.38 -22.75 16.64
N CYS A 70 8.03 -22.68 15.48
CA CYS A 70 9.47 -22.93 15.39
C CYS A 70 10.27 -21.90 16.22
N VAL A 71 9.89 -20.63 16.18
CA VAL A 71 10.51 -19.61 17.04
C VAL A 71 10.27 -19.95 18.51
N PHE A 72 9.04 -20.26 18.89
CA PHE A 72 8.72 -20.69 20.26
C PHE A 72 9.56 -21.91 20.70
N ALA A 73 9.69 -22.91 19.86
CA ALA A 73 10.46 -24.11 20.19
C ALA A 73 11.95 -23.79 20.39
N LEU A 74 12.54 -22.97 19.51
CA LEU A 74 13.95 -22.57 19.61
C LEU A 74 14.23 -21.69 20.83
N THR A 75 13.38 -20.70 21.10
CA THR A 75 13.51 -19.84 22.27
C THR A 75 13.34 -20.63 23.58
N SER A 76 12.45 -21.62 23.62
CA SER A 76 12.27 -22.49 24.79
C SER A 76 13.50 -23.38 25.03
N ILE A 77 14.10 -23.95 24.00
CA ILE A 77 15.35 -24.72 24.13
C ILE A 77 16.48 -23.82 24.65
N TRP A 78 16.57 -22.61 24.14
CA TRP A 78 17.55 -21.62 24.58
C TRP A 78 17.35 -21.31 26.08
N LEU A 79 16.14 -20.93 26.47
CA LEU A 79 15.83 -20.61 27.87
C LEU A 79 16.08 -21.80 28.79
N ALA A 80 15.64 -23.01 28.41
CA ALA A 80 15.89 -24.22 29.15
C ALA A 80 17.38 -24.54 29.34
N SER A 81 18.24 -24.14 28.39
CA SER A 81 19.68 -24.38 28.47
C SER A 81 20.42 -23.38 29.38
N PHE A 82 19.82 -22.24 29.65
CA PHE A 82 20.45 -21.13 30.39
C PHE A 82 19.59 -20.58 31.53
N ALA A 83 18.38 -21.13 31.76
CA ALA A 83 17.49 -20.71 32.83
C ALA A 83 17.71 -21.48 34.10
N THR A 84 17.27 -20.93 35.24
CA THR A 84 17.42 -21.50 36.57
C THR A 84 16.24 -22.36 37.04
N ALA A 85 15.14 -22.38 36.27
CA ALA A 85 13.94 -23.12 36.62
C ALA A 85 14.12 -24.64 36.42
N THR A 86 13.92 -25.43 37.48
CA THR A 86 14.30 -26.85 37.57
C THR A 86 13.61 -27.75 36.52
N LEU A 87 12.38 -27.46 36.12
CA LEU A 87 11.66 -28.27 35.14
C LEU A 87 12.03 -27.94 33.69
N ASP A 88 12.36 -26.70 33.42
CA ASP A 88 12.78 -26.27 32.07
C ASP A 88 14.13 -26.86 31.66
N LEU A 89 14.98 -27.23 32.64
CA LEU A 89 16.24 -27.92 32.40
C LEU A 89 16.07 -29.30 31.73
N LEU A 90 14.91 -29.93 31.89
CA LEU A 90 14.60 -31.19 31.21
C LEU A 90 14.48 -31.08 29.68
N TYR A 91 14.20 -29.90 29.19
CA TYR A 91 14.13 -29.59 27.74
C TYR A 91 15.51 -29.32 27.12
N SER A 92 16.51 -29.03 27.95
CA SER A 92 17.83 -28.65 27.49
C SER A 92 18.58 -29.86 26.92
N PRO A 93 19.07 -29.79 25.66
CA PRO A 93 19.96 -30.82 25.13
C PRO A 93 21.32 -30.84 25.82
N ILE A 94 21.72 -29.72 26.42
CA ILE A 94 23.02 -29.56 27.10
C ILE A 94 22.95 -30.19 28.48
N VAL A 95 21.89 -29.88 29.25
CA VAL A 95 21.76 -30.35 30.64
C VAL A 95 21.28 -31.81 30.74
N SER A 96 20.34 -32.19 29.87
CA SER A 96 19.82 -33.58 29.83
C SER A 96 20.83 -34.60 29.28
N GLY A 97 21.86 -34.14 28.55
CA GLY A 97 22.81 -35.00 27.85
C GLY A 97 22.19 -35.92 26.77
N VAL A 98 20.91 -35.76 26.48
CA VAL A 98 20.13 -36.61 25.54
C VAL A 98 19.38 -35.74 24.55
N PRO A 99 20.02 -35.40 23.39
CA PRO A 99 19.41 -34.49 22.38
C PRO A 99 18.07 -34.95 21.84
N ILE A 100 17.82 -36.27 21.80
CA ILE A 100 16.57 -36.86 21.33
C ILE A 100 15.35 -36.38 22.15
N ARG A 101 15.52 -36.12 23.43
CA ARG A 101 14.44 -35.64 24.32
C ARG A 101 13.98 -34.24 23.89
N SER A 102 14.94 -33.32 23.69
CA SER A 102 14.66 -31.97 23.21
C SER A 102 13.99 -31.97 21.84
N LEU A 103 14.42 -32.87 20.95
CA LEU A 103 13.80 -33.04 19.64
C LEU A 103 12.32 -33.46 19.75
N MET A 104 11.99 -34.36 20.66
CA MET A 104 10.59 -34.79 20.87
C MET A 104 9.68 -33.66 21.34
N PHE A 105 10.17 -32.75 22.19
CA PHE A 105 9.41 -31.54 22.56
C PHE A 105 9.21 -30.57 21.38
N VAL A 106 10.20 -30.43 20.51
CA VAL A 106 10.05 -29.63 19.27
C VAL A 106 8.99 -30.25 18.36
N VAL A 107 9.05 -31.57 18.17
CA VAL A 107 8.05 -32.32 17.36
C VAL A 107 6.65 -32.16 17.93
N ALA A 108 6.47 -32.32 19.26
CA ALA A 108 5.18 -32.12 19.92
C ALA A 108 4.62 -30.73 19.70
N ARG A 109 5.44 -29.68 19.76
CA ARG A 109 5.04 -28.30 19.51
C ARG A 109 4.64 -28.05 18.05
N ILE A 110 5.40 -28.57 17.10
CA ILE A 110 5.06 -28.48 15.67
C ILE A 110 3.74 -29.22 15.38
N LEU A 111 3.55 -30.40 15.98
CA LEU A 111 2.31 -31.16 15.88
C LEU A 111 1.12 -30.35 16.40
N PHE A 112 1.26 -29.69 17.55
CA PHE A 112 0.24 -28.80 18.09
C PHE A 112 -0.12 -27.69 17.07
N ALA A 113 0.86 -27.00 16.49
CA ALA A 113 0.61 -25.94 15.50
C ALA A 113 -0.18 -26.44 14.29
N MET A 114 0.10 -27.69 13.84
CA MET A 114 -0.65 -28.34 12.76
C MET A 114 -2.08 -28.66 13.16
N VAL A 115 -2.27 -29.21 14.35
CA VAL A 115 -3.60 -29.57 14.91
C VAL A 115 -4.46 -28.31 15.10
N ALA A 116 -3.91 -27.25 15.69
CA ALA A 116 -4.59 -25.97 15.84
C ALA A 116 -5.05 -25.40 14.49
N SER A 117 -4.18 -25.48 13.50
CA SER A 117 -4.50 -25.04 12.14
C SER A 117 -5.61 -25.85 11.48
N LEU A 118 -5.61 -27.15 11.70
CA LEU A 118 -6.66 -28.04 11.18
C LEU A 118 -8.02 -27.71 11.81
N ILE A 119 -8.07 -27.56 13.14
CA ILE A 119 -9.27 -27.24 13.89
C ILE A 119 -9.91 -25.93 13.39
N PHE A 120 -9.15 -24.84 13.33
CA PHE A 120 -9.65 -23.59 12.77
C PHE A 120 -10.00 -23.72 11.27
N GLY A 121 -9.26 -24.56 10.52
CA GLY A 121 -9.54 -24.83 9.12
C GLY A 121 -10.91 -25.48 8.90
N ILE A 122 -11.27 -26.43 9.74
CA ILE A 122 -12.58 -27.09 9.70
C ILE A 122 -13.68 -26.12 10.12
N TYR A 123 -13.44 -25.35 11.19
CA TYR A 123 -14.43 -24.41 11.71
C TYR A 123 -14.83 -23.33 10.69
N PHE A 124 -13.88 -22.73 10.00
CA PHE A 124 -14.13 -21.66 9.05
C PHE A 124 -14.56 -22.11 7.65
N ARG A 125 -14.82 -23.39 7.43
CA ARG A 125 -15.37 -23.88 6.13
C ARG A 125 -16.80 -23.40 5.88
N LYS A 126 -17.56 -23.10 6.94
CA LYS A 126 -18.96 -22.69 6.86
C LYS A 126 -19.19 -21.39 7.63
N PRO A 127 -20.01 -20.46 7.12
CA PRO A 127 -20.39 -19.25 7.86
C PRO A 127 -21.21 -19.62 9.10
N ARG A 128 -21.01 -18.89 10.21
CA ARG A 128 -21.65 -19.17 11.51
C ARG A 128 -22.25 -17.91 12.11
N LYS A 129 -23.46 -18.03 12.72
CA LYS A 129 -24.15 -16.91 13.36
C LYS A 129 -23.42 -16.39 14.62
N HIS A 130 -22.82 -17.28 15.42
CA HIS A 130 -22.13 -16.95 16.68
C HIS A 130 -20.62 -17.16 16.57
N ILE A 131 -19.98 -16.44 15.62
CA ILE A 131 -18.57 -16.64 15.27
C ILE A 131 -17.63 -16.39 16.45
N TYR A 132 -17.89 -15.37 17.29
CA TYR A 132 -17.03 -15.02 18.43
C TYR A 132 -17.05 -16.10 19.51
N ILE A 133 -18.22 -16.64 19.86
CA ILE A 133 -18.33 -17.74 20.83
C ILE A 133 -17.56 -18.95 20.32
N GLY A 134 -17.71 -19.28 19.06
CA GLY A 134 -16.98 -20.40 18.46
C GLY A 134 -15.47 -20.17 18.42
N ILE A 135 -14.98 -18.97 18.12
CA ILE A 135 -13.56 -18.63 18.17
C ILE A 135 -13.02 -18.76 19.60
N ALA A 136 -13.74 -18.22 20.59
CA ALA A 136 -13.35 -18.31 21.99
C ALA A 136 -13.24 -19.79 22.46
N LEU A 137 -14.26 -20.60 22.21
CA LEU A 137 -14.26 -22.01 22.56
C LEU A 137 -13.14 -22.79 21.87
N LEU A 138 -12.87 -22.49 20.58
CA LEU A 138 -11.78 -23.13 19.86
C LEU A 138 -10.40 -22.69 20.34
N ALA A 139 -10.24 -21.43 20.73
CA ALA A 139 -8.99 -20.98 21.32
C ALA A 139 -8.73 -21.67 22.64
N MET A 140 -9.75 -21.79 23.52
CA MET A 140 -9.68 -22.55 24.78
C MET A 140 -9.36 -24.02 24.52
N LEU A 141 -10.05 -24.67 23.58
CA LEU A 141 -9.78 -26.07 23.21
C LEU A 141 -8.33 -26.25 22.73
N ASN A 142 -7.81 -25.32 21.90
CA ASN A 142 -6.43 -25.40 21.44
C ASN A 142 -5.43 -25.21 22.59
N THR A 143 -5.71 -24.35 23.57
CA THR A 143 -4.88 -24.22 24.78
C THR A 143 -4.85 -25.55 25.58
N PHE A 144 -6.01 -26.20 25.76
CA PHE A 144 -6.08 -27.53 26.38
C PHE A 144 -5.26 -28.57 25.59
N LEU A 145 -5.42 -28.59 24.25
CA LEU A 145 -4.69 -29.52 23.39
C LEU A 145 -3.17 -29.28 23.42
N TYR A 146 -2.73 -28.03 23.56
CA TYR A 146 -1.31 -27.72 23.76
C TYR A 146 -0.76 -28.44 24.99
N GLY A 147 -1.43 -28.28 26.14
CA GLY A 147 -1.07 -29.00 27.37
C GLY A 147 -1.05 -30.53 27.18
N ALA A 148 -2.13 -31.09 26.63
CA ALA A 148 -2.25 -32.53 26.40
C ALA A 148 -1.14 -33.09 25.48
N ILE A 149 -0.82 -32.41 24.40
CA ILE A 149 0.26 -32.83 23.47
C ILE A 149 1.62 -32.73 24.16
N MET A 150 1.85 -31.69 24.95
CA MET A 150 3.12 -31.51 25.67
C MET A 150 3.33 -32.54 26.77
N PHE A 151 2.26 -33.18 27.33
CA PHE A 151 2.39 -34.27 28.30
C PHE A 151 2.93 -35.56 27.68
N VAL A 152 2.77 -35.79 26.38
CA VAL A 152 3.24 -37.02 25.71
C VAL A 152 4.75 -37.24 25.89
N PRO A 153 5.64 -36.27 25.62
CA PRO A 153 7.06 -36.43 25.91
C PRO A 153 7.38 -36.70 27.37
N TYR A 154 6.64 -36.09 28.33
CA TYR A 154 6.83 -36.33 29.75
C TYR A 154 6.49 -37.78 30.13
N ALA A 155 5.34 -38.26 29.64
CA ALA A 155 4.91 -39.62 29.89
C ALA A 155 5.90 -40.66 29.35
N LEU A 156 6.49 -40.40 28.20
CA LEU A 156 7.41 -41.31 27.52
C LEU A 156 8.83 -41.33 28.13
N PHE A 157 9.34 -40.19 28.52
CA PHE A 157 10.74 -40.05 28.91
C PHE A 157 10.98 -39.80 30.40
N PHE A 158 9.92 -39.41 31.15
CA PHE A 158 9.99 -39.04 32.56
C PHE A 158 8.78 -39.54 33.35
N PRO A 159 8.55 -40.85 33.38
CA PRO A 159 7.33 -41.41 33.97
C PRO A 159 7.14 -41.09 35.49
N THR A 160 8.22 -40.99 36.25
CA THR A 160 8.18 -40.58 37.64
C THR A 160 7.74 -39.13 37.81
N ILE A 161 8.30 -38.21 37.03
CA ILE A 161 7.93 -36.77 37.03
C ILE A 161 6.50 -36.62 36.50
N TYR A 162 6.12 -37.39 35.50
CA TYR A 162 4.77 -37.41 34.97
C TYR A 162 3.74 -37.81 36.02
N HIS A 163 4.03 -38.85 36.85
CA HIS A 163 3.19 -39.24 37.95
C HIS A 163 3.06 -38.16 39.03
N GLU A 164 4.13 -37.53 39.43
CA GLU A 164 4.11 -36.40 40.37
C GLU A 164 3.32 -35.22 39.83
N LEU A 165 3.49 -34.87 38.56
CA LEU A 165 2.73 -33.82 37.90
C LEU A 165 1.23 -34.11 37.84
N LEU A 166 0.84 -35.36 37.58
CA LEU A 166 -0.57 -35.80 37.59
C LEU A 166 -1.19 -35.73 38.99
N LEU A 167 -0.44 -36.11 40.04
CA LEU A 167 -0.92 -36.08 41.43
C LEU A 167 -1.06 -34.64 41.94
N ASN A 168 -0.19 -33.72 41.52
CA ASN A 168 -0.21 -32.31 41.92
C ASN A 168 -1.11 -31.44 41.05
N TRP A 169 -1.65 -31.98 39.95
CA TRP A 169 -2.49 -31.25 38.99
C TRP A 169 -3.84 -30.82 39.57
N SER A 170 -4.18 -31.31 40.76
CA SER A 170 -5.47 -31.03 41.40
C SER A 170 -5.60 -29.67 42.10
N ALA A 171 -4.52 -28.92 42.34
CA ALA A 171 -4.63 -27.74 43.21
C ALA A 171 -4.04 -26.41 42.69
N LEU A 172 -2.98 -26.38 41.88
CA LEU A 172 -2.34 -25.10 41.47
C LEU A 172 -2.27 -24.83 39.96
N PRO A 173 -2.08 -25.79 39.07
CA PRO A 173 -2.01 -25.54 37.62
C PRO A 173 -3.33 -25.04 37.02
N VAL A 174 -4.46 -25.39 37.64
CA VAL A 174 -5.80 -25.05 37.14
C VAL A 174 -6.00 -23.54 37.02
N PHE A 175 -5.49 -22.73 37.95
CA PHE A 175 -5.68 -21.28 37.91
C PHE A 175 -4.80 -20.60 36.86
N CYS A 176 -3.56 -21.05 36.73
CA CYS A 176 -2.65 -20.52 35.69
C CYS A 176 -3.13 -20.89 34.28
N ASP A 177 -3.64 -22.12 34.13
CA ASP A 177 -4.25 -22.58 32.90
C ASP A 177 -5.49 -21.75 32.54
N TRP A 178 -6.36 -21.45 33.51
CA TRP A 178 -7.53 -20.59 33.28
C TRP A 178 -7.17 -19.23 32.72
N LEU A 179 -6.11 -18.59 33.20
CA LEU A 179 -5.64 -17.32 32.69
C LEU A 179 -5.21 -17.45 31.20
N SER A 180 -4.45 -18.49 30.88
CA SER A 180 -4.02 -18.76 29.51
C SER A 180 -5.21 -19.03 28.57
N TYR A 181 -6.23 -19.74 29.02
CA TYR A 181 -7.46 -19.98 28.27
C TYR A 181 -8.21 -18.69 27.98
N VAL A 182 -8.39 -17.85 28.99
CA VAL A 182 -9.07 -16.56 28.86
C VAL A 182 -8.28 -15.61 27.94
N LEU A 183 -6.96 -15.54 28.11
CA LEU A 183 -6.09 -14.71 27.27
C LEU A 183 -6.09 -15.19 25.82
N ALA A 184 -6.05 -16.49 25.56
CA ALA A 184 -6.13 -17.04 24.21
C ALA A 184 -7.47 -16.71 23.53
N ALA A 185 -8.57 -16.89 24.27
CA ALA A 185 -9.91 -16.56 23.77
C ALA A 185 -10.02 -15.05 23.49
N ALA A 186 -9.59 -14.20 24.42
CA ALA A 186 -9.60 -12.75 24.26
C ALA A 186 -8.73 -12.28 23.08
N ALA A 187 -7.52 -12.80 22.96
CA ALA A 187 -6.61 -12.47 21.84
C ALA A 187 -7.20 -12.84 20.48
N CYS A 188 -7.72 -14.05 20.33
CA CYS A 188 -8.34 -14.50 19.09
C CYS A 188 -9.60 -13.69 18.73
N CYS A 189 -10.46 -13.41 19.72
CA CYS A 189 -11.65 -12.58 19.51
C CYS A 189 -11.29 -11.14 19.17
N PHE A 190 -10.29 -10.54 19.84
CA PHE A 190 -9.81 -9.20 19.57
C PHE A 190 -9.24 -9.08 18.15
N VAL A 191 -8.37 -10.00 17.75
CA VAL A 191 -7.78 -10.01 16.42
C VAL A 191 -8.86 -10.18 15.35
N HIS A 192 -9.82 -11.10 15.58
CA HIS A 192 -10.94 -11.27 14.66
C HIS A 192 -11.80 -10.00 14.55
N TYR A 193 -12.14 -9.36 15.70
CA TYR A 193 -12.87 -8.10 15.73
C TYR A 193 -12.14 -6.99 14.97
N PHE A 194 -10.84 -6.83 15.21
CA PHE A 194 -10.03 -5.81 14.55
C PHE A 194 -9.98 -6.02 13.03
N LEU A 195 -9.68 -7.22 12.56
CA LEU A 195 -9.61 -7.56 11.15
C LEU A 195 -10.99 -7.53 10.44
N SER A 196 -12.08 -7.67 11.19
CA SER A 196 -13.44 -7.58 10.63
C SER A 196 -13.92 -6.16 10.39
N LYS A 197 -13.25 -5.12 10.96
CA LYS A 197 -13.60 -3.71 10.76
C LYS A 197 -13.43 -3.30 9.29
N GLN A 198 -14.45 -2.62 8.73
CA GLN A 198 -14.44 -2.19 7.34
C GLN A 198 -13.24 -1.29 6.99
N LYS A 199 -12.86 -0.37 7.91
CA LYS A 199 -11.68 0.50 7.72
C LYS A 199 -10.39 -0.31 7.59
N VAL A 200 -10.21 -1.35 8.41
CA VAL A 200 -9.03 -2.22 8.37
C VAL A 200 -9.02 -3.06 7.09
N ARG A 201 -10.17 -3.60 6.70
CA ARG A 201 -10.29 -4.35 5.44
C ARG A 201 -10.00 -3.49 4.22
N ASN A 202 -10.54 -2.27 4.18
CA ASN A 202 -10.25 -1.32 3.10
C ASN A 202 -8.77 -0.96 3.05
N TYR A 203 -8.12 -0.78 4.21
CA TYR A 203 -6.69 -0.54 4.27
C TYR A 203 -5.87 -1.74 3.78
N LEU A 204 -6.25 -2.95 4.20
CA LEU A 204 -5.57 -4.17 3.75
C LEU A 204 -5.81 -4.45 2.26
N SER A 205 -7.04 -4.26 1.73
CA SER A 205 -7.31 -4.40 0.30
C SER A 205 -6.49 -3.40 -0.51
N TYR A 206 -6.45 -2.16 -0.05
CA TYR A 206 -5.65 -1.10 -0.65
C TYR A 206 -4.16 -1.44 -0.72
N LEU A 207 -3.58 -2.01 0.35
CA LEU A 207 -2.19 -2.47 0.36
C LEU A 207 -1.94 -3.69 -0.56
N CYS A 208 -2.99 -4.44 -0.92
CA CYS A 208 -2.88 -5.66 -1.72
C CYS A 208 -3.17 -5.46 -3.21
N GLU A 209 -4.01 -4.49 -3.56
CA GLU A 209 -4.50 -4.32 -4.94
C GLU A 209 -3.46 -3.77 -5.92
N ASN A 210 -2.42 -3.06 -5.47
CA ASN A 210 -1.53 -2.31 -6.36
C ASN A 210 -0.04 -2.38 -6.03
N CYS A 211 0.41 -3.30 -5.20
CA CYS A 211 1.79 -3.30 -4.73
C CYS A 211 2.74 -4.17 -5.56
N GLU A 212 2.87 -3.88 -6.84
CA GLU A 212 4.13 -3.99 -7.56
C GLU A 212 4.72 -2.60 -7.84
N VAL A 213 4.73 -1.72 -6.84
CA VAL A 213 5.66 -0.60 -6.84
C VAL A 213 7.04 -1.25 -6.75
N GLU A 214 7.76 -1.25 -7.84
CA GLU A 214 9.16 -1.70 -7.88
C GLU A 214 9.95 -0.83 -6.91
N GLU A 215 10.05 -1.31 -5.66
CA GLU A 215 11.03 -0.73 -4.74
C GLU A 215 12.37 -0.74 -5.46
N SER A 216 12.96 0.43 -5.66
CA SER A 216 14.23 0.54 -6.38
C SER A 216 15.21 -0.48 -5.82
N LYS A 217 15.93 -1.19 -6.69
CA LYS A 217 16.91 -2.21 -6.28
C LYS A 217 17.93 -1.66 -5.27
N ASP A 218 18.20 -0.35 -5.36
CA ASP A 218 19.14 0.36 -4.51
C ASP A 218 18.60 0.56 -3.09
N TYR A 219 17.31 0.89 -2.92
CA TYR A 219 16.69 0.99 -1.59
C TYR A 219 16.75 -0.36 -0.85
N LYS A 220 16.44 -1.47 -1.54
CA LYS A 220 16.55 -2.83 -0.96
C LYS A 220 17.97 -3.19 -0.53
N ARG A 221 19.00 -2.75 -1.30
CA ARG A 221 20.40 -2.97 -0.93
C ARG A 221 20.79 -2.15 0.29
N VAL A 222 20.55 -0.84 0.27
CA VAL A 222 20.87 0.07 1.38
C VAL A 222 20.23 -0.41 2.68
N PHE A 223 18.95 -0.78 2.63
CA PHE A 223 18.23 -1.27 3.80
C PHE A 223 18.79 -2.61 4.34
N ARG A 224 19.21 -3.50 3.45
CA ARG A 224 19.88 -4.76 3.83
C ARG A 224 21.22 -4.50 4.52
N TYR A 225 22.04 -3.61 3.98
CA TYR A 225 23.32 -3.26 4.59
C TYR A 225 23.15 -2.53 5.93
N ALA A 226 22.14 -1.66 6.04
CA ALA A 226 21.82 -1.00 7.29
C ALA A 226 21.45 -2.02 8.40
N LYS A 227 20.67 -3.05 8.07
CA LYS A 227 20.34 -4.16 9.00
C LYS A 227 21.58 -4.91 9.45
N PHE A 228 22.46 -5.29 8.51
CA PHE A 228 23.73 -5.96 8.84
C PHE A 228 24.61 -5.08 9.72
N GLY A 229 24.73 -3.79 9.40
CA GLY A 229 25.48 -2.82 10.20
C GLY A 229 24.92 -2.68 11.62
N ALA A 230 23.60 -2.55 11.75
CA ALA A 230 22.94 -2.47 13.06
C ALA A 230 23.15 -3.72 13.91
N LEU A 231 23.10 -4.92 13.29
CA LEU A 231 23.37 -6.18 13.98
C LEU A 231 24.82 -6.26 14.49
N ILE A 232 25.80 -5.90 13.64
CA ILE A 232 27.21 -5.89 14.02
C ILE A 232 27.47 -4.89 15.17
N ILE A 233 26.93 -3.67 15.06
CA ILE A 233 27.04 -2.65 16.11
C ILE A 233 26.40 -3.16 17.40
N GLY A 234 25.22 -3.79 17.32
CA GLY A 234 24.55 -4.39 18.47
C GLY A 234 25.43 -5.44 19.18
N ILE A 235 26.04 -6.34 18.44
CA ILE A 235 26.96 -7.36 18.99
C ILE A 235 28.16 -6.69 19.69
N LEU A 236 28.78 -5.70 19.04
CA LEU A 236 29.93 -4.98 19.61
C LEU A 236 29.53 -4.22 20.89
N CYS A 237 28.37 -3.57 20.90
CA CYS A 237 27.82 -2.90 22.07
C CYS A 237 27.62 -3.87 23.25
N ILE A 238 27.09 -5.06 22.96
CA ILE A 238 26.89 -6.10 23.98
C ILE A 238 28.19 -6.61 24.55
N MET A 239 29.19 -6.88 23.72
CA MET A 239 30.50 -7.29 24.18
C MET A 239 31.13 -6.20 25.07
N TYR A 240 30.98 -4.93 24.69
CA TYR A 240 31.44 -3.80 25.47
C TYR A 240 30.71 -3.68 26.82
N LEU A 241 29.37 -3.75 26.80
CA LEU A 241 28.54 -3.69 28.02
C LEU A 241 28.84 -4.82 28.97
N ARG A 242 28.99 -6.06 28.48
CA ARG A 242 29.41 -7.20 29.30
C ARG A 242 30.73 -6.89 30.01
N LYS A 243 31.76 -6.45 29.29
CA LYS A 243 33.05 -6.08 29.86
C LYS A 243 32.90 -5.00 30.92
N ARG A 244 32.12 -3.96 30.68
CA ARG A 244 31.90 -2.85 31.63
C ARG A 244 31.18 -3.31 32.89
N ILE A 245 30.13 -4.13 32.78
CA ILE A 245 29.39 -4.68 33.93
C ILE A 245 30.32 -5.54 34.79
N LEU A 246 31.12 -6.42 34.16
CA LEU A 246 32.05 -7.28 34.91
C LEU A 246 33.11 -6.47 35.65
N VAL A 247 33.71 -5.46 35.03
CA VAL A 247 34.69 -4.57 35.65
C VAL A 247 34.09 -3.80 36.82
N GLU A 248 32.87 -3.31 36.69
CA GLU A 248 32.14 -2.59 37.73
C GLU A 248 31.83 -3.49 38.93
N LEU A 249 31.34 -4.71 38.70
CA LEU A 249 31.09 -5.68 39.77
C LEU A 249 32.38 -6.05 40.52
N MET A 250 33.48 -6.26 39.80
CA MET A 250 34.78 -6.53 40.41
C MET A 250 35.27 -5.33 41.25
N SER A 251 35.06 -4.10 40.80
CA SER A 251 35.43 -2.88 41.53
C SER A 251 34.66 -2.73 42.87
N GLN A 252 33.45 -3.25 42.90
CA GLN A 252 32.58 -3.27 44.09
C GLN A 252 32.86 -4.47 45.02
N GLY A 253 33.87 -5.27 44.70
CA GLY A 253 34.27 -6.44 45.55
C GLY A 253 33.38 -7.67 45.32
N VAL A 254 32.54 -7.68 44.28
CA VAL A 254 31.72 -8.84 43.96
C VAL A 254 32.56 -9.90 43.26
N ALA A 255 32.60 -11.11 43.80
CA ALA A 255 33.29 -12.24 43.19
C ALA A 255 32.55 -12.66 41.92
N VAL A 256 33.17 -12.48 40.73
CA VAL A 256 32.61 -12.92 39.47
C VAL A 256 32.78 -14.42 39.32
N THR A 257 31.70 -15.16 39.58
CA THR A 257 31.64 -16.60 39.31
C THR A 257 31.32 -16.85 37.85
N GLY A 258 31.67 -18.04 37.32
CA GLY A 258 31.35 -18.41 35.94
C GLY A 258 29.82 -18.40 35.66
N THR A 259 29.00 -18.70 36.66
CA THR A 259 27.54 -18.64 36.56
C THR A 259 27.01 -17.20 36.44
N LEU A 260 27.60 -16.24 37.19
CA LEU A 260 27.22 -14.83 37.10
C LEU A 260 27.56 -14.24 35.73
N ASP A 261 28.75 -14.54 35.21
CA ASP A 261 29.19 -14.12 33.88
C ASP A 261 28.29 -14.70 32.79
N LEU A 262 27.88 -15.97 32.88
CA LEU A 262 26.97 -16.62 31.95
C LEU A 262 25.57 -15.99 31.99
N ASN A 263 25.06 -15.65 33.17
CA ASN A 263 23.75 -15.02 33.30
C ASN A 263 23.74 -13.60 32.71
N ILE A 264 24.77 -12.82 32.91
CA ILE A 264 24.95 -11.49 32.32
C ILE A 264 24.99 -11.63 30.77
N ALA A 265 25.80 -12.57 30.27
CA ALA A 265 25.92 -12.80 28.83
C ALA A 265 24.58 -13.20 28.23
N ASN A 266 23.82 -14.10 28.88
CA ASN A 266 22.51 -14.56 28.44
C ASN A 266 21.50 -13.38 28.39
N PHE A 267 21.41 -12.57 29.46
CA PHE A 267 20.55 -11.40 29.52
C PHE A 267 20.85 -10.42 28.35
N LEU A 268 22.14 -10.15 28.09
CA LEU A 268 22.53 -9.25 27.01
C LEU A 268 22.19 -9.81 25.62
N VAL A 269 22.31 -11.12 25.41
CA VAL A 269 21.87 -11.77 24.16
C VAL A 269 20.36 -11.69 23.99
N GLN A 270 19.59 -11.93 25.04
CA GLN A 270 18.12 -11.80 25.02
C GLN A 270 17.71 -10.36 24.67
N LEU A 271 18.35 -9.36 25.27
CA LEU A 271 18.13 -7.94 24.97
C LEU A 271 18.42 -7.63 23.49
N LEU A 272 19.53 -8.14 22.94
CA LEU A 272 19.86 -7.97 21.53
C LEU A 272 18.78 -8.59 20.63
N CYS A 273 18.38 -9.82 20.90
CA CYS A 273 17.33 -10.49 20.14
C CYS A 273 16.02 -9.67 20.15
N ALA A 274 15.63 -9.16 21.32
CA ALA A 274 14.45 -8.30 21.44
C ALA A 274 14.56 -7.01 20.61
N LEU A 275 15.72 -6.35 20.65
CA LEU A 275 15.97 -5.13 19.87
C LEU A 275 15.95 -5.41 18.34
N VAL A 276 16.55 -6.50 17.89
CA VAL A 276 16.53 -6.91 16.47
C VAL A 276 15.10 -7.20 16.03
N CYS A 277 14.33 -7.92 16.83
CA CYS A 277 12.92 -8.21 16.53
C CYS A 277 12.08 -6.93 16.50
N LEU A 278 12.26 -6.01 17.43
CA LEU A 278 11.59 -4.71 17.44
C LEU A 278 11.92 -3.90 16.17
N PHE A 279 13.20 -3.88 15.78
CA PHE A 279 13.63 -3.22 14.56
C PHE A 279 12.96 -3.81 13.32
N GLU A 280 12.79 -5.15 13.22
CA GLU A 280 12.06 -5.80 12.12
C GLU A 280 10.60 -5.36 12.08
N ILE A 281 9.92 -5.33 13.23
CA ILE A 281 8.53 -4.88 13.32
C ILE A 281 8.39 -3.44 12.83
N VAL A 282 9.22 -2.53 13.35
CA VAL A 282 9.24 -1.12 12.94
C VAL A 282 9.51 -0.99 11.44
N SER A 283 10.45 -1.76 10.91
CA SER A 283 10.80 -1.73 9.49
C SER A 283 9.65 -2.16 8.57
N VAL A 284 8.84 -3.13 8.99
CA VAL A 284 7.63 -3.55 8.26
C VAL A 284 6.56 -2.45 8.31
N ILE A 285 6.36 -1.85 9.48
CA ILE A 285 5.39 -0.75 9.67
C ILE A 285 5.77 0.44 8.79
N VAL A 286 7.05 0.86 8.81
CA VAL A 286 7.52 2.00 8.00
C VAL A 286 7.33 1.73 6.50
N ARG A 287 7.63 0.51 6.03
CA ARG A 287 7.36 0.14 4.63
C ARG A 287 5.89 0.24 4.28
N TRP A 288 5.00 -0.26 5.14
CA TRP A 288 3.56 -0.19 4.91
C TRP A 288 3.04 1.26 4.87
N ILE A 289 3.58 2.11 5.75
CA ILE A 289 3.26 3.54 5.76
C ILE A 289 3.73 4.19 4.44
N ASN A 290 4.95 3.93 4.01
CA ASN A 290 5.48 4.48 2.76
C ASN A 290 4.68 3.99 1.52
N GLU A 291 4.36 2.70 1.45
CA GLU A 291 3.51 2.15 0.38
C GLU A 291 2.14 2.85 0.37
N TYR A 292 1.55 3.10 1.53
CA TYR A 292 0.29 3.82 1.65
C TYR A 292 0.37 5.25 1.09
N TYR A 293 1.39 6.02 1.47
CA TYR A 293 1.56 7.40 0.99
C TYR A 293 1.83 7.46 -0.52
N MET A 294 2.68 6.58 -1.04
CA MET A 294 2.94 6.50 -2.48
C MET A 294 1.66 6.24 -3.28
N MET A 295 0.81 5.34 -2.80
CA MET A 295 -0.47 5.05 -3.45
C MET A 295 -1.46 6.22 -3.36
N GLN A 296 -1.45 7.00 -2.29
CA GLN A 296 -2.26 8.22 -2.20
C GLN A 296 -1.81 9.26 -3.23
N GLN A 297 -0.49 9.42 -3.43
CA GLN A 297 0.06 10.31 -4.45
C GLN A 297 -0.39 9.89 -5.85
N ILE A 298 -0.24 8.61 -6.22
CA ILE A 298 -0.66 8.10 -7.53
C ILE A 298 -2.16 8.38 -7.78
N LYS A 299 -3.03 8.12 -6.81
CA LYS A 299 -4.47 8.42 -6.93
C LYS A 299 -4.78 9.90 -7.05
N MET A 300 -3.99 10.75 -6.39
CA MET A 300 -4.14 12.20 -6.50
C MET A 300 -3.74 12.66 -7.89
N ASP A 301 -2.62 12.15 -8.43
CA ASP A 301 -2.14 12.47 -9.78
C ASP A 301 -3.12 11.97 -10.87
N GLU A 302 -3.68 10.76 -10.72
CA GLU A 302 -4.74 10.26 -11.60
C GLU A 302 -5.96 11.19 -11.59
N LYS A 303 -6.40 11.62 -10.42
CA LYS A 303 -7.55 12.52 -10.27
C LYS A 303 -7.29 13.91 -10.86
N ILE A 304 -6.08 14.45 -10.67
CA ILE A 304 -5.64 15.71 -11.28
C ILE A 304 -5.65 15.56 -12.81
N ASN A 305 -5.13 14.46 -13.32
CA ASN A 305 -5.07 14.17 -14.74
C ASN A 305 -6.48 14.02 -15.36
N GLU A 306 -7.40 13.32 -14.69
CA GLU A 306 -8.81 13.24 -15.11
C GLU A 306 -9.49 14.62 -15.13
N GLN A 307 -9.18 15.47 -14.15
CA GLN A 307 -9.72 16.82 -14.10
C GLN A 307 -9.12 17.71 -15.22
N SER A 308 -7.82 17.61 -15.48
CA SER A 308 -7.15 18.37 -16.54
C SER A 308 -7.68 17.98 -17.93
N VAL A 309 -7.93 16.70 -18.20
CA VAL A 309 -8.56 16.22 -19.44
C VAL A 309 -9.98 16.79 -19.61
N LYS A 310 -10.79 16.82 -18.55
CA LYS A 310 -12.16 17.41 -18.60
C LYS A 310 -12.13 18.93 -18.83
N ILE A 311 -11.12 19.63 -18.32
CA ILE A 311 -10.95 21.07 -18.49
C ILE A 311 -10.40 21.40 -19.90
N SER A 312 -9.69 20.45 -20.51
CA SER A 312 -9.05 20.64 -21.83
C SER A 312 -10.03 20.62 -23.01
N ILE A 313 -11.26 20.19 -22.82
CA ILE A 313 -12.30 20.15 -23.87
C ILE A 313 -13.41 21.13 -23.53
N ASP A 314 -13.83 21.93 -24.53
CA ASP A 314 -14.98 22.82 -24.41
C ASP A 314 -16.28 21.99 -24.41
N PRO A 315 -17.12 22.09 -23.35
CA PRO A 315 -18.27 21.22 -23.17
C PRO A 315 -19.41 21.48 -24.18
N LEU A 316 -19.46 22.68 -24.80
CA LEU A 316 -20.48 23.02 -25.78
C LEU A 316 -20.13 22.48 -27.17
N THR A 317 -18.88 22.64 -27.58
CA THR A 317 -18.46 22.39 -28.97
C THR A 317 -17.67 21.11 -29.16
N GLY A 318 -17.11 20.52 -28.09
CA GLY A 318 -16.25 19.35 -28.17
C GLY A 318 -14.84 19.61 -28.72
N VAL A 319 -14.50 20.84 -29.10
CA VAL A 319 -13.14 21.22 -29.46
C VAL A 319 -12.28 21.49 -28.20
N PHE A 320 -10.99 21.72 -28.37
CA PHE A 320 -10.14 22.07 -27.23
C PHE A 320 -10.58 23.40 -26.60
N SER A 321 -10.51 23.47 -25.27
CA SER A 321 -10.89 24.65 -24.50
C SER A 321 -9.80 25.73 -24.50
N ARG A 322 -10.13 26.91 -23.96
CA ARG A 322 -9.17 27.96 -23.65
C ARG A 322 -8.04 27.51 -22.73
N PHE A 323 -8.33 26.59 -21.81
CA PHE A 323 -7.30 26.01 -20.94
C PHE A 323 -6.24 25.25 -21.75
N ALA A 324 -6.68 24.38 -22.66
CA ALA A 324 -5.76 23.66 -23.56
C ALA A 324 -4.98 24.60 -24.50
N TYR A 325 -5.60 25.69 -24.96
CA TYR A 325 -4.93 26.72 -25.73
C TYR A 325 -3.79 27.38 -24.93
N ASN A 326 -4.05 27.79 -23.68
CA ASN A 326 -3.06 28.39 -22.81
C ASN A 326 -1.90 27.41 -22.50
N ASP A 327 -2.18 26.14 -22.29
CA ASP A 327 -1.19 25.09 -22.04
C ASP A 327 -0.24 24.95 -23.27
N VAL A 328 -0.78 24.99 -24.49
CA VAL A 328 0.02 25.00 -25.70
C VAL A 328 0.88 26.26 -25.78
N MET A 329 0.32 27.42 -25.47
CA MET A 329 1.05 28.70 -25.49
C MET A 329 2.21 28.73 -24.49
N GLU A 330 2.02 28.19 -23.29
CA GLU A 330 3.06 28.11 -22.25
C GLU A 330 4.14 27.06 -22.57
N SER A 331 3.78 25.98 -23.28
CA SER A 331 4.73 24.91 -23.63
C SER A 331 5.72 25.26 -24.76
N TYR A 332 5.47 26.31 -25.51
CA TYR A 332 6.30 26.74 -26.62
C TYR A 332 6.99 28.09 -26.33
N ASP A 333 8.08 28.04 -25.58
CA ASP A 333 8.88 29.21 -25.18
C ASP A 333 9.79 29.76 -26.32
N ASN A 334 9.81 29.14 -27.52
CA ASN A 334 10.76 29.43 -28.58
C ASN A 334 10.07 29.67 -29.92
N GLN A 335 10.89 29.96 -30.94
CA GLN A 335 10.44 30.14 -32.32
C GLN A 335 9.51 29.02 -32.78
N ALA A 336 8.43 29.38 -33.46
CA ALA A 336 7.54 28.43 -34.06
C ALA A 336 8.25 27.59 -35.14
N PRO A 337 7.95 26.29 -35.28
CA PRO A 337 8.43 25.46 -36.39
C PRO A 337 8.09 26.11 -37.73
N GLU A 338 8.96 25.95 -38.75
CA GLU A 338 8.82 26.62 -40.05
C GLU A 338 7.48 26.35 -40.77
N ASP A 339 6.92 25.18 -40.58
CA ASP A 339 5.63 24.74 -41.14
C ASP A 339 4.43 24.98 -40.19
N PHE A 340 4.64 25.69 -39.07
CA PHE A 340 3.56 26.01 -38.13
C PHE A 340 2.63 27.07 -38.72
N VAL A 341 1.32 26.87 -38.54
CA VAL A 341 0.28 27.81 -38.92
C VAL A 341 -0.68 28.08 -37.79
N ALA A 342 -1.03 29.33 -37.58
CA ALA A 342 -2.11 29.76 -36.69
C ALA A 342 -3.25 30.35 -37.52
N PHE A 343 -4.50 29.88 -37.30
CA PHE A 343 -5.71 30.53 -37.79
C PHE A 343 -6.44 31.15 -36.60
N LEU A 344 -6.99 32.33 -36.78
CA LEU A 344 -7.96 32.96 -35.91
C LEU A 344 -9.28 33.09 -36.64
N ILE A 345 -10.38 32.69 -35.95
CA ILE A 345 -11.71 32.66 -36.52
C ILE A 345 -12.68 33.27 -35.49
N ASP A 346 -13.57 34.13 -35.97
CA ASP A 346 -14.60 34.80 -35.16
C ASP A 346 -15.94 34.69 -35.85
N ILE A 347 -17.00 34.34 -35.08
CA ILE A 347 -18.36 34.20 -35.61
C ILE A 347 -19.01 35.57 -35.76
N ASN A 348 -19.40 35.93 -36.99
CA ASN A 348 -20.04 37.17 -37.27
C ASN A 348 -21.50 37.21 -36.79
N GLY A 349 -21.87 38.24 -36.05
CA GLY A 349 -23.25 38.51 -35.68
C GLY A 349 -23.85 37.64 -34.60
N LEU A 350 -23.05 36.86 -33.86
CA LEU A 350 -23.55 36.01 -32.76
C LEU A 350 -24.41 36.78 -31.75
N LYS A 351 -24.00 37.99 -31.39
CA LYS A 351 -24.79 38.83 -30.45
C LYS A 351 -26.20 39.13 -31.02
N VAL A 352 -26.32 39.42 -32.28
CA VAL A 352 -27.60 39.69 -32.91
C VAL A 352 -28.50 38.44 -32.89
N VAL A 353 -27.91 37.27 -33.14
CA VAL A 353 -28.64 35.99 -33.08
C VAL A 353 -29.13 35.73 -31.65
N ASN A 354 -28.25 35.91 -30.65
CA ASN A 354 -28.64 35.75 -29.23
C ASN A 354 -29.76 36.71 -28.82
N ASP A 355 -29.68 37.97 -29.23
CA ASP A 355 -30.65 39.01 -28.86
C ASP A 355 -31.99 38.83 -29.57
N THR A 356 -32.03 38.21 -30.79
CA THR A 356 -33.25 38.03 -31.59
C THR A 356 -33.91 36.64 -31.50
N LEU A 357 -33.09 35.58 -31.41
CA LEU A 357 -33.56 34.17 -31.45
C LEU A 357 -33.26 33.42 -30.18
N GLY A 358 -32.57 34.07 -29.19
CA GLY A 358 -32.22 33.49 -27.87
C GLY A 358 -30.93 32.71 -27.90
N HIS A 359 -30.43 32.41 -26.69
CA HIS A 359 -29.13 31.75 -26.48
C HIS A 359 -28.99 30.36 -27.09
N GLU A 360 -30.09 29.59 -27.17
CA GLU A 360 -30.06 28.27 -27.79
C GLU A 360 -29.78 28.35 -29.32
N ALA A 361 -30.17 29.44 -29.97
CA ALA A 361 -29.85 29.67 -31.37
C ALA A 361 -28.36 30.10 -31.52
N GLY A 362 -27.85 30.88 -30.58
CA GLY A 362 -26.44 31.21 -30.51
C GLY A 362 -25.56 29.98 -30.24
N ASP A 363 -25.96 29.08 -29.36
CA ASP A 363 -25.28 27.82 -29.12
C ASP A 363 -25.25 26.92 -30.37
N GLU A 364 -26.38 26.86 -31.12
CA GLU A 364 -26.42 26.16 -32.42
C GLU A 364 -25.41 26.74 -33.40
N LEU A 365 -25.30 28.06 -33.44
CA LEU A 365 -24.36 28.77 -34.34
C LEU A 365 -22.91 28.48 -33.97
N ILE A 366 -22.58 28.47 -32.67
CA ILE A 366 -21.27 28.15 -32.13
C ILE A 366 -20.88 26.70 -32.41
N CYS A 367 -21.77 25.75 -32.16
CA CYS A 367 -21.55 24.33 -32.48
C CYS A 367 -21.38 24.12 -33.99
N GLY A 368 -22.20 24.79 -34.80
CA GLY A 368 -22.09 24.75 -36.27
C GLY A 368 -20.75 25.29 -36.80
N ALA A 369 -20.24 26.37 -36.20
CA ALA A 369 -18.94 26.91 -36.51
C ALA A 369 -17.81 25.92 -36.17
N ALA A 370 -17.84 25.37 -34.95
CA ALA A 370 -16.85 24.38 -34.50
C ALA A 370 -16.81 23.15 -35.44
N ASP A 371 -17.98 22.60 -35.79
CA ASP A 371 -18.08 21.46 -36.72
C ASP A 371 -17.53 21.78 -38.11
N CYS A 372 -17.83 22.97 -38.65
CA CYS A 372 -17.31 23.41 -39.95
C CYS A 372 -15.79 23.58 -39.93
N ILE A 373 -15.26 24.18 -38.87
CA ILE A 373 -13.81 24.39 -38.68
C ILE A 373 -13.10 23.03 -38.59
N MET A 374 -13.59 22.13 -37.73
CA MET A 374 -13.00 20.79 -37.56
C MET A 374 -13.00 19.99 -38.87
N LYS A 375 -14.07 20.07 -39.66
CA LYS A 375 -14.17 19.39 -40.97
C LYS A 375 -13.14 19.95 -41.98
N ALA A 376 -12.95 21.25 -42.02
CA ALA A 376 -12.00 21.88 -42.91
C ALA A 376 -10.54 21.61 -42.52
N VAL A 377 -10.25 21.62 -41.21
CA VAL A 377 -8.91 21.39 -40.67
C VAL A 377 -8.52 19.92 -40.74
N GLY A 378 -9.45 19.00 -40.43
CA GLY A 378 -9.21 17.58 -40.40
C GLY A 378 -8.08 17.21 -39.44
N ASN A 379 -7.16 16.34 -39.89
CA ASN A 379 -5.99 15.90 -39.12
C ASN A 379 -4.78 16.84 -39.20
N LYS A 380 -4.90 17.98 -39.89
CA LYS A 380 -3.80 18.90 -40.11
C LYS A 380 -3.55 19.87 -38.94
N GLY A 381 -4.49 19.95 -37.96
CA GLY A 381 -4.38 20.87 -36.84
C GLY A 381 -5.33 20.56 -35.71
N ARG A 382 -5.24 21.37 -34.64
CA ARG A 382 -6.09 21.31 -33.46
C ARG A 382 -6.89 22.58 -33.34
N THR A 383 -8.19 22.47 -33.13
CA THR A 383 -9.14 23.57 -32.96
C THR A 383 -9.39 23.86 -31.50
N PHE A 384 -9.25 25.10 -31.08
CA PHE A 384 -9.46 25.61 -29.74
C PHE A 384 -10.57 26.64 -29.74
N ARG A 385 -11.42 26.64 -28.73
CA ARG A 385 -12.37 27.74 -28.48
C ARG A 385 -11.80 28.57 -27.33
N ILE A 386 -11.45 29.85 -27.64
CA ILE A 386 -10.79 30.75 -26.70
C ILE A 386 -11.71 31.84 -26.13
N GLY A 387 -12.84 32.07 -26.73
CA GLY A 387 -13.85 33.05 -26.34
C GLY A 387 -15.26 32.55 -26.62
N GLY A 388 -16.25 33.44 -26.50
CA GLY A 388 -17.65 33.11 -26.78
C GLY A 388 -17.85 32.72 -28.26
N ASP A 389 -17.31 33.51 -29.18
CA ASP A 389 -17.39 33.43 -30.63
C ASP A 389 -16.03 33.22 -31.31
N GLU A 390 -14.94 33.10 -30.54
CA GLU A 390 -13.58 33.05 -31.01
C GLU A 390 -13.00 31.65 -30.99
N PHE A 391 -12.43 31.23 -32.12
CA PHE A 391 -11.71 29.97 -32.29
C PHE A 391 -10.28 30.22 -32.79
N VAL A 392 -9.38 29.34 -32.36
CA VAL A 392 -8.01 29.28 -32.85
C VAL A 392 -7.73 27.89 -33.39
N VAL A 393 -6.99 27.81 -34.49
CA VAL A 393 -6.47 26.54 -34.99
C VAL A 393 -4.96 26.64 -35.05
N PHE A 394 -4.28 25.70 -34.41
CA PHE A 394 -2.86 25.46 -34.56
C PHE A 394 -2.64 24.21 -35.40
N GLY A 395 -1.80 24.31 -36.41
CA GLY A 395 -1.51 23.21 -37.31
C GLY A 395 -0.11 23.26 -37.91
N THR A 396 0.19 22.21 -38.65
CA THR A 396 1.44 22.07 -39.41
C THR A 396 1.07 21.92 -40.88
N MET A 397 1.26 22.99 -41.67
CA MET A 397 0.82 23.11 -43.06
C MET A 397 1.78 23.96 -43.87
N LYS A 398 1.93 23.62 -45.14
CA LYS A 398 2.56 24.50 -46.11
C LYS A 398 1.55 25.57 -46.54
N LYS A 399 2.04 26.66 -47.16
CA LYS A 399 1.22 27.82 -47.60
C LYS A 399 0.01 27.40 -48.42
N GLU A 400 0.24 26.57 -49.42
CA GLU A 400 -0.84 26.11 -50.31
C GLU A 400 -1.92 25.35 -49.56
N GLN A 401 -1.51 24.55 -48.56
CA GLN A 401 -2.45 23.79 -47.71
C GLN A 401 -3.23 24.69 -46.76
N ALA A 402 -2.60 25.74 -46.22
CA ALA A 402 -3.26 26.73 -45.38
C ALA A 402 -4.32 27.52 -46.14
N GLU A 403 -3.96 27.97 -47.35
CA GLU A 403 -4.91 28.64 -48.26
C GLU A 403 -6.07 27.75 -48.66
N GLU A 404 -5.81 26.47 -49.01
CA GLU A 404 -6.82 25.49 -49.33
C GLU A 404 -7.73 25.24 -48.13
N THR A 405 -7.18 25.12 -46.92
CA THR A 405 -7.94 24.90 -45.67
C THR A 405 -8.87 26.08 -45.38
N LEU A 406 -8.40 27.33 -45.59
CA LEU A 406 -9.22 28.53 -45.44
C LEU A 406 -10.35 28.57 -46.45
N LEU A 407 -10.06 28.25 -47.74
CA LEU A 407 -11.06 28.20 -48.81
C LEU A 407 -12.12 27.12 -48.52
N GLU A 408 -11.69 25.92 -48.11
CA GLU A 408 -12.62 24.81 -47.75
C GLU A 408 -13.45 25.16 -46.55
N MET A 409 -12.87 25.80 -45.51
CA MET A 409 -13.61 26.29 -44.35
C MET A 409 -14.72 27.26 -44.78
N ASN A 410 -14.40 28.25 -45.61
CA ASN A 410 -15.39 29.20 -46.09
C ASN A 410 -16.48 28.52 -46.94
N ARG A 411 -16.13 27.49 -47.75
CA ARG A 411 -17.10 26.71 -48.53
C ARG A 411 -18.05 25.94 -47.65
N ILE A 412 -17.54 25.24 -46.63
CA ILE A 412 -18.35 24.44 -45.67
C ILE A 412 -19.29 25.38 -44.90
N ILE A 413 -18.76 26.50 -44.38
CA ILE A 413 -19.54 27.51 -43.66
C ILE A 413 -20.65 28.09 -44.50
N ALA A 414 -20.39 28.43 -45.76
CA ALA A 414 -21.41 28.95 -46.67
C ALA A 414 -22.52 27.97 -46.99
N SER A 415 -22.25 26.66 -46.93
CA SER A 415 -23.26 25.60 -47.14
C SER A 415 -23.97 25.16 -45.85
N TRP A 416 -23.54 25.68 -44.68
CA TRP A 416 -24.10 25.30 -43.40
C TRP A 416 -25.52 25.88 -43.20
N SER A 417 -26.43 25.07 -42.67
CA SER A 417 -27.78 25.48 -42.28
C SER A 417 -28.20 24.71 -41.04
N GLY A 418 -28.57 25.40 -39.97
CA GLY A 418 -29.10 24.84 -38.76
C GLY A 418 -30.64 24.79 -38.71
N GLU A 419 -31.16 24.36 -37.59
CA GLU A 419 -32.61 24.30 -37.34
C GLU A 419 -33.18 25.69 -37.05
N LYS A 420 -32.56 26.42 -36.11
CA LYS A 420 -33.00 27.77 -35.67
C LYS A 420 -32.34 28.87 -36.47
N VAL A 421 -31.06 28.70 -36.88
CA VAL A 421 -30.28 29.66 -37.66
C VAL A 421 -30.00 29.09 -39.06
N LYS A 422 -30.38 29.82 -40.11
CA LYS A 422 -30.27 29.32 -41.47
C LYS A 422 -28.93 29.65 -42.19
N SER A 423 -28.14 30.47 -41.62
CA SER A 423 -26.85 30.83 -42.20
C SER A 423 -25.81 31.10 -41.14
N LEU A 424 -24.58 30.68 -41.39
CA LEU A 424 -23.40 30.91 -40.58
C LEU A 424 -22.43 31.77 -41.36
N SER A 425 -21.79 32.74 -40.68
CA SER A 425 -20.75 33.56 -41.25
C SER A 425 -19.61 33.72 -40.25
N VAL A 426 -18.40 33.59 -40.68
CA VAL A 426 -17.20 33.85 -39.87
C VAL A 426 -16.26 34.80 -40.54
N SER A 427 -15.40 35.47 -39.78
CA SER A 427 -14.21 36.16 -40.24
C SER A 427 -13.00 35.32 -39.81
N ALA A 428 -12.11 35.00 -40.74
CA ALA A 428 -10.98 34.14 -40.48
C ALA A 428 -9.69 34.70 -41.09
N GLY A 429 -8.60 34.68 -40.32
CA GLY A 429 -7.26 35.01 -40.77
C GLY A 429 -6.25 33.96 -40.41
N TYR A 430 -5.14 33.89 -41.11
CA TYR A 430 -4.06 32.96 -40.74
C TYR A 430 -2.69 33.63 -40.87
N ALA A 431 -1.70 33.08 -40.18
CA ALA A 431 -0.28 33.43 -40.31
C ALA A 431 0.57 32.15 -40.31
N LEU A 432 1.56 32.09 -41.20
CA LEU A 432 2.51 31.01 -41.38
C LEU A 432 3.89 31.38 -40.84
N ALA A 433 4.52 30.50 -40.07
CA ALA A 433 5.86 30.73 -39.55
C ALA A 433 6.90 30.93 -40.66
N SER A 434 6.75 30.28 -41.82
CA SER A 434 7.62 30.46 -42.98
C SER A 434 7.58 31.89 -43.58
N GLU A 435 6.49 32.63 -43.33
CA GLU A 435 6.36 34.03 -43.79
C GLU A 435 6.88 35.02 -42.73
N PHE A 436 6.99 34.60 -41.46
CA PHE A 436 7.38 35.41 -40.31
C PHE A 436 8.55 34.76 -39.56
N THR A 437 9.72 34.68 -40.24
CA THR A 437 10.89 34.00 -39.69
C THR A 437 11.29 34.56 -38.31
N GLY A 438 11.42 33.69 -37.32
CA GLY A 438 11.84 34.08 -35.97
C GLY A 438 10.71 34.47 -35.03
N TYR A 439 9.46 34.43 -35.49
CA TYR A 439 8.32 34.71 -34.61
C TYR A 439 8.02 33.54 -33.67
N SER A 440 7.54 33.87 -32.45
CA SER A 440 6.94 32.93 -31.53
C SER A 440 5.51 32.56 -32.00
N ILE A 441 4.93 31.52 -31.43
CA ILE A 441 3.52 31.14 -31.64
C ILE A 441 2.59 32.31 -31.27
N GLU A 442 2.93 33.02 -30.19
CA GLU A 442 2.18 34.21 -29.77
C GLU A 442 2.18 35.31 -30.80
N ASP A 443 3.35 35.61 -31.41
CA ASP A 443 3.46 36.63 -32.42
C ASP A 443 2.73 36.25 -33.72
N LEU A 444 2.81 34.96 -34.13
CA LEU A 444 2.03 34.45 -35.26
C LEU A 444 0.52 34.52 -35.01
N THR A 445 0.10 34.24 -33.79
CA THR A 445 -1.32 34.38 -33.39
C THR A 445 -1.78 35.83 -33.53
N LYS A 446 -0.96 36.80 -33.13
CA LYS A 446 -1.24 38.26 -33.33
C LYS A 446 -1.34 38.65 -34.79
N GLU A 447 -0.49 38.08 -35.66
CA GLU A 447 -0.57 38.36 -37.11
C GLU A 447 -1.84 37.75 -37.74
N ALA A 448 -2.21 36.50 -37.32
CA ALA A 448 -3.46 35.87 -37.73
C ALA A 448 -4.68 36.69 -37.27
N ASP A 449 -4.64 37.26 -36.05
CA ASP A 449 -5.68 38.15 -35.55
C ASP A 449 -5.84 39.44 -36.40
N LYS A 450 -4.74 40.06 -36.78
CA LYS A 450 -4.80 41.22 -37.68
C LYS A 450 -5.47 40.87 -39.02
N ALA A 451 -5.12 39.74 -39.60
CA ALA A 451 -5.72 39.27 -40.85
C ALA A 451 -7.24 38.99 -40.69
N MET A 452 -7.64 38.36 -39.62
CA MET A 452 -9.05 38.09 -39.27
C MET A 452 -9.81 39.40 -39.06
N TYR A 453 -9.22 40.37 -38.34
CA TYR A 453 -9.85 41.66 -38.05
C TYR A 453 -10.10 42.50 -39.30
N GLU A 454 -9.20 42.46 -40.29
CA GLU A 454 -9.42 43.14 -41.59
C GLU A 454 -10.63 42.51 -42.34
N GLN A 455 -10.75 41.19 -42.34
CA GLN A 455 -11.94 40.52 -42.89
C GLN A 455 -13.21 40.92 -42.17
N LYS A 456 -13.17 41.00 -40.83
CA LYS A 456 -14.31 41.40 -40.01
C LYS A 456 -14.78 42.82 -40.33
N LYS A 457 -13.84 43.76 -40.52
CA LYS A 457 -14.18 45.14 -40.97
C LYS A 457 -14.87 45.15 -42.34
N GLU A 458 -14.37 44.36 -43.29
CA GLU A 458 -14.95 44.29 -44.61
C GLU A 458 -16.35 43.70 -44.60
N PHE A 459 -16.60 42.66 -43.78
CA PHE A 459 -17.93 42.08 -43.57
C PHE A 459 -18.93 43.13 -43.07
N TYR A 460 -18.61 43.89 -42.04
CA TYR A 460 -19.50 44.94 -41.50
C TYR A 460 -19.68 46.12 -42.46
N ARG A 461 -18.67 46.43 -43.29
CA ARG A 461 -18.79 47.50 -44.33
C ARG A 461 -19.81 47.09 -45.42
N ARG A 462 -19.78 45.82 -45.82
CA ARG A 462 -20.71 45.29 -46.86
C ARG A 462 -22.16 45.16 -46.32
N ASN A 463 -22.33 44.87 -45.05
CA ASN A 463 -23.61 44.68 -44.39
C ASN A 463 -24.22 45.96 -43.79
N LYS A 464 -23.53 47.09 -43.81
CA LYS A 464 -24.05 48.42 -43.43
C LYS A 464 -24.79 49.15 -44.55
N LYS A 465 -24.93 48.51 -45.71
CA LYS A 465 -25.78 48.97 -46.82
C LYS A 465 -27.12 48.18 -46.75
#